data_6270c52200cb6c539e4ce8a1cfe96795
#
_entry.id   6270c52200cb6c539e4ce8a1cfe96795
#
_cell.length_a   1.000
_cell.length_b   1.000
_cell.length_c   1.000
_cell.angle_alpha   90.00
_cell.angle_beta   90.00
_cell.angle_gamma   90.00
#
_symmetry.space_group_name_H-M   'P 1'
#
loop_
_entity.id
_entity.type
_entity.pdbx_description
1 polymer ?
#
loop_
_entity_poly.entity_id
_entity_poly.type
_entity_poly.pdbx_seq_one_letter_code
_entity_poly.pdbx_strand_id
1 'polypeptide(L)'
;MNLVKNDIIKLNITSATAEGSGVGKTEDGIAVFVPLSAVGDELEVRILKTKKTYAFGKIENIITPSSARIEADCPQFSKCGGCTWRHISYEEELKIKSMRVYDAVTRIGGIKDFEFKDIISCERPDRYRNKAQFPIGRAKDGSAVFGFYSFHTHRIIPCDDCLLQPEVFNSVIEITKRFIDKTNADIYDETTGKGRLRHLYMRLGEITDELMVCYVVNGNGLKQEDELVRMLKDGLPNLKSVIINSNREKTNVVLGKKNRVAYGSDHITDVLCGLKFKISPFSFWQVNRAQAEKLYGKAKEYANLQNDEILLDLYCGTGTIGLTMAENCKTLVGAEIVEDAIKNANENAKANGIENARFICADASKAAAQLKAEGLQPDVVVLDPPRKGCGEDVILTVAQMSPKRVVYVSCDPATLARDLEIFESNGYKTKEVTPCDMFPRTAHVETVVLLSQLKQKPDDYINVTIELDDVDITSAETKATYDEIKKYVAEHNAGMKVSNLYISQVKRKCGIEVGKNYNLPKNEDSRQPQCPEDKERAIVEALEHFKMIQQE
;
A
#
# COMPACT_ATOMS: atom_id res chain seq x y z
N MET A 1 -15.15 -1.30 -34.02
CA MET A 1 -14.10 -2.21 -34.58
C MET A 1 -13.83 -3.34 -33.56
N ASN A 2 -13.99 -4.61 -33.92
CA ASN A 2 -13.64 -5.69 -32.99
C ASN A 2 -12.11 -5.80 -32.92
N LEU A 3 -11.54 -5.27 -31.87
CA LEU A 3 -10.10 -5.33 -31.62
C LEU A 3 -9.65 -6.78 -31.40
N VAL A 4 -8.71 -7.28 -32.20
CA VAL A 4 -8.20 -8.64 -32.06
C VAL A 4 -6.69 -8.64 -31.77
N LYS A 5 -6.20 -9.76 -31.25
CA LYS A 5 -4.76 -9.94 -30.98
C LYS A 5 -3.95 -9.78 -32.28
N ASN A 6 -2.83 -9.07 -32.18
CA ASN A 6 -1.88 -8.69 -33.23
C ASN A 6 -2.34 -7.52 -34.14
N ASP A 7 -3.52 -6.95 -33.96
CA ASP A 7 -3.85 -5.70 -34.61
C ASP A 7 -2.84 -4.61 -34.26
N ILE A 8 -2.53 -3.76 -35.26
CA ILE A 8 -1.75 -2.54 -35.04
C ILE A 8 -2.70 -1.37 -35.17
N ILE A 9 -2.81 -0.57 -34.12
CA ILE A 9 -3.67 0.60 -34.08
C ILE A 9 -2.89 1.86 -33.76
N LYS A 10 -3.35 3.01 -34.24
CA LYS A 10 -2.88 4.30 -33.73
C LYS A 10 -3.57 4.63 -32.44
N LEU A 11 -2.82 5.15 -31.47
CA LEU A 11 -3.32 5.42 -30.14
C LEU A 11 -2.62 6.65 -29.54
N ASN A 12 -3.41 7.58 -29.01
CA ASN A 12 -2.91 8.69 -28.21
C ASN A 12 -2.97 8.32 -26.74
N ILE A 13 -1.86 8.50 -26.02
CA ILE A 13 -1.77 8.22 -24.58
C ILE A 13 -2.21 9.45 -23.80
N THR A 14 -3.30 9.33 -23.04
CA THR A 14 -3.95 10.45 -22.36
C THR A 14 -3.80 10.41 -20.83
N SER A 15 -3.43 9.26 -20.26
CA SER A 15 -3.25 9.09 -18.82
C SER A 15 -2.34 7.89 -18.50
N ALA A 16 -2.05 7.66 -17.22
CA ALA A 16 -1.29 6.52 -16.74
C ALA A 16 -2.06 5.74 -15.66
N THR A 17 -1.84 4.41 -15.61
CA THR A 17 -2.40 3.55 -14.56
C THR A 17 -1.62 3.67 -13.25
N ALA A 18 -2.16 3.07 -12.19
CA ALA A 18 -1.50 2.93 -10.91
C ALA A 18 -0.16 2.16 -10.99
N GLU A 19 -0.02 1.24 -11.95
CA GLU A 19 1.19 0.46 -12.18
C GLU A 19 2.16 1.16 -13.16
N GLY A 20 1.76 2.31 -13.73
CA GLY A 20 2.59 3.14 -14.60
C GLY A 20 2.53 2.79 -16.07
N SER A 21 1.58 1.98 -16.52
CA SER A 21 1.27 1.83 -17.95
C SER A 21 0.50 3.04 -18.45
N GLY A 22 0.84 3.57 -19.63
CA GLY A 22 0.01 4.59 -20.25
C GLY A 22 -1.33 4.03 -20.73
N VAL A 23 -2.32 4.89 -20.81
CA VAL A 23 -3.69 4.56 -21.22
C VAL A 23 -4.10 5.47 -22.37
N GLY A 24 -4.53 4.87 -23.45
CA GLY A 24 -5.24 5.54 -24.53
C GLY A 24 -6.60 4.88 -24.77
N LYS A 25 -7.48 5.55 -25.50
CA LYS A 25 -8.78 4.99 -25.90
C LYS A 25 -8.85 4.92 -27.43
N THR A 26 -9.39 3.81 -27.93
CA THR A 26 -9.76 3.69 -29.34
C THR A 26 -10.93 4.61 -29.66
N GLU A 27 -11.22 4.82 -30.97
CA GLU A 27 -12.40 5.59 -31.41
C GLU A 27 -13.71 5.03 -30.83
N ASP A 28 -13.82 3.71 -30.65
CA ASP A 28 -14.97 3.03 -30.04
C ASP A 28 -14.95 3.10 -28.49
N GLY A 29 -14.00 3.83 -27.88
CA GLY A 29 -13.91 4.04 -26.43
C GLY A 29 -13.27 2.90 -25.63
N ILE A 30 -12.70 1.88 -26.28
CA ILE A 30 -12.00 0.77 -25.60
C ILE A 30 -10.68 1.30 -25.03
N ALA A 31 -10.46 1.13 -23.73
CA ALA A 31 -9.20 1.48 -23.08
C ALA A 31 -8.08 0.49 -23.47
N VAL A 32 -6.91 0.99 -23.84
CA VAL A 32 -5.73 0.19 -24.15
C VAL A 32 -4.59 0.57 -23.22
N PHE A 33 -4.08 -0.42 -22.49
CA PHE A 33 -2.95 -0.25 -21.57
C PHE A 33 -1.64 -0.57 -22.27
N VAL A 34 -0.73 0.39 -22.26
CA VAL A 34 0.54 0.30 -23.02
C VAL A 34 1.72 0.58 -22.07
N PRO A 35 2.48 -0.45 -21.66
CA PRO A 35 3.70 -0.25 -20.85
C PRO A 35 4.74 0.59 -21.61
N LEU A 36 5.57 1.33 -20.84
CA LEU A 36 6.67 2.17 -21.34
C LEU A 36 6.24 3.32 -22.27
N SER A 37 4.96 3.65 -22.30
CA SER A 37 4.46 4.85 -22.98
C SER A 37 4.43 6.04 -22.01
N ALA A 38 4.49 7.24 -22.58
CA ALA A 38 4.37 8.52 -21.87
C ALA A 38 3.03 9.19 -22.21
N VAL A 39 2.48 9.95 -21.26
CA VAL A 39 1.30 10.78 -21.52
C VAL A 39 1.66 11.82 -22.60
N GLY A 40 0.82 11.92 -23.64
CA GLY A 40 1.08 12.77 -24.81
C GLY A 40 1.78 12.06 -25.97
N ASP A 41 2.14 10.78 -25.84
CA ASP A 41 2.63 10.00 -26.98
C ASP A 41 1.52 9.74 -28.00
N GLU A 42 1.85 9.83 -29.29
CA GLU A 42 1.10 9.24 -30.38
C GLU A 42 1.84 7.97 -30.85
N LEU A 43 1.19 6.82 -30.76
CA LEU A 43 1.83 5.51 -30.91
C LEU A 43 1.15 4.65 -32.01
N GLU A 44 1.94 3.80 -32.66
CA GLU A 44 1.45 2.54 -33.22
C GLU A 44 1.58 1.46 -32.13
N VAL A 45 0.45 0.85 -31.79
CA VAL A 45 0.35 -0.12 -30.70
C VAL A 45 -0.10 -1.46 -31.25
N ARG A 46 0.72 -2.50 -31.02
CA ARG A 46 0.33 -3.88 -31.32
C ARG A 46 -0.46 -4.46 -30.14
N ILE A 47 -1.66 -4.92 -30.41
CA ILE A 47 -2.54 -5.53 -29.40
C ILE A 47 -2.02 -6.92 -29.04
N LEU A 48 -1.77 -7.12 -27.75
CA LEU A 48 -1.29 -8.39 -27.20
C LEU A 48 -2.45 -9.26 -26.68
N LYS A 49 -3.45 -8.62 -26.07
CA LYS A 49 -4.59 -9.30 -25.46
C LYS A 49 -5.79 -8.38 -25.38
N THR A 50 -6.96 -8.90 -25.71
CA THR A 50 -8.24 -8.20 -25.61
C THR A 50 -9.09 -8.78 -24.48
N LYS A 51 -9.88 -7.93 -23.86
CA LYS A 51 -10.94 -8.23 -22.90
C LYS A 51 -12.22 -7.55 -23.37
N LYS A 52 -13.36 -7.79 -22.72
CA LYS A 52 -14.66 -7.23 -23.13
C LYS A 52 -14.66 -5.70 -23.18
N THR A 53 -13.97 -5.01 -22.26
CA THR A 53 -14.02 -3.55 -22.09
C THR A 53 -12.65 -2.87 -22.20
N TYR A 54 -11.55 -3.62 -22.33
CA TYR A 54 -10.20 -3.08 -22.43
C TYR A 54 -9.25 -4.03 -23.16
N ALA A 55 -8.08 -3.52 -23.54
CA ALA A 55 -7.01 -4.30 -24.16
C ALA A 55 -5.63 -3.97 -23.57
N PHE A 56 -4.68 -4.86 -23.80
CA PHE A 56 -3.26 -4.64 -23.54
C PHE A 56 -2.50 -4.58 -24.84
N GLY A 57 -1.64 -3.58 -24.97
CA GLY A 57 -0.80 -3.39 -26.13
C GLY A 57 0.67 -3.25 -25.77
N LYS A 58 1.53 -3.30 -26.76
CA LYS A 58 2.93 -2.90 -26.68
C LYS A 58 3.21 -1.86 -27.75
N ILE A 59 4.14 -0.97 -27.49
CA ILE A 59 4.64 -0.01 -28.47
C ILE A 59 5.24 -0.78 -29.65
N GLU A 60 4.76 -0.53 -30.83
CA GLU A 60 5.37 -0.99 -32.08
C GLU A 60 6.25 0.11 -32.65
N ASN A 61 5.72 1.34 -32.69
CA ASN A 61 6.41 2.53 -33.14
C ASN A 61 5.92 3.76 -32.39
N ILE A 62 6.78 4.75 -32.15
CA ILE A 62 6.43 6.08 -31.66
C ILE A 62 6.30 7.01 -32.86
N ILE A 63 5.07 7.44 -33.16
CA ILE A 63 4.79 8.35 -34.26
C ILE A 63 5.24 9.76 -33.88
N THR A 64 4.71 10.23 -32.73
CA THR A 64 5.06 11.52 -32.15
C THR A 64 5.38 11.32 -30.67
N PRO A 65 6.63 11.52 -30.24
CA PRO A 65 6.98 11.38 -28.84
C PRO A 65 6.39 12.53 -28.02
N SER A 66 5.94 12.20 -26.80
CA SER A 66 5.60 13.21 -25.78
C SER A 66 6.78 14.12 -25.50
N SER A 67 6.52 15.41 -25.25
CA SER A 67 7.54 16.36 -24.80
C SER A 67 8.15 16.00 -23.42
N ALA A 68 7.46 15.16 -22.65
CA ALA A 68 7.94 14.65 -21.37
C ALA A 68 8.92 13.47 -21.51
N ARG A 69 9.11 12.90 -22.71
CA ARG A 69 10.07 11.81 -22.89
C ARG A 69 11.50 12.28 -22.74
N ILE A 70 12.29 11.46 -22.05
CA ILE A 70 13.73 11.58 -21.96
C ILE A 70 14.38 10.25 -22.33
N GLU A 71 15.66 10.28 -22.68
CA GLU A 71 16.44 9.06 -22.85
C GLU A 71 16.64 8.41 -21.48
N ALA A 72 16.35 7.09 -21.38
CA ALA A 72 16.54 6.36 -20.14
C ALA A 72 18.04 6.13 -19.87
N ASP A 73 18.51 6.65 -18.78
CA ASP A 73 19.91 6.60 -18.32
C ASP A 73 20.37 5.23 -17.81
N CYS A 74 19.44 4.32 -17.52
CA CYS A 74 19.71 2.97 -17.03
C CYS A 74 19.64 1.94 -18.18
N PRO A 75 20.74 1.24 -18.51
CA PRO A 75 20.76 0.27 -19.63
C PRO A 75 19.88 -0.97 -19.38
N GLN A 76 19.43 -1.18 -18.14
CA GLN A 76 18.56 -2.29 -17.78
C GLN A 76 17.08 -1.88 -17.62
N PHE A 77 16.73 -0.62 -17.86
CA PHE A 77 15.40 -0.06 -17.57
C PHE A 77 14.26 -0.89 -18.16
N SER A 78 14.29 -1.23 -19.44
CA SER A 78 13.19 -1.97 -20.09
C SER A 78 13.14 -3.47 -19.73
N LYS A 79 14.14 -3.99 -19.04
CA LYS A 79 14.30 -5.42 -18.72
C LYS A 79 14.13 -5.68 -17.22
N CYS A 80 14.58 -4.74 -16.38
CA CYS A 80 14.52 -4.79 -14.93
C CYS A 80 13.16 -4.31 -14.44
N GLY A 81 12.55 -4.99 -13.48
CA GLY A 81 11.27 -4.60 -12.86
C GLY A 81 11.38 -3.53 -11.76
N GLY A 82 12.54 -2.90 -11.57
CA GLY A 82 12.78 -2.00 -10.44
C GLY A 82 12.30 -0.56 -10.64
N CYS A 83 12.27 -0.08 -11.87
CA CYS A 83 11.85 1.28 -12.23
C CYS A 83 10.70 1.27 -13.23
N THR A 84 9.79 2.23 -13.09
CA THR A 84 8.63 2.38 -13.98
C THR A 84 8.83 3.53 -14.98
N TRP A 85 9.43 4.63 -14.54
CA TRP A 85 9.40 5.92 -15.26
C TRP A 85 10.76 6.59 -15.47
N ARG A 86 11.78 5.82 -15.92
CA ARG A 86 13.07 6.42 -16.33
C ARG A 86 13.07 6.99 -17.75
N HIS A 87 11.99 6.82 -18.51
CA HIS A 87 11.81 7.30 -19.87
C HIS A 87 10.99 8.59 -19.97
N ILE A 88 10.60 9.16 -18.83
CA ILE A 88 9.92 10.45 -18.73
C ILE A 88 10.65 11.38 -17.76
N SER A 89 10.44 12.68 -17.92
CA SER A 89 11.00 13.69 -17.02
C SER A 89 10.48 13.53 -15.59
N TYR A 90 11.25 13.98 -14.63
CA TYR A 90 10.85 13.87 -13.21
C TYR A 90 9.64 14.74 -12.91
N GLU A 91 9.51 15.89 -13.57
CA GLU A 91 8.36 16.78 -13.47
C GLU A 91 7.07 16.08 -13.91
N GLU A 92 7.12 15.33 -15.00
CA GLU A 92 5.95 14.58 -15.48
C GLU A 92 5.61 13.41 -14.54
N GLU A 93 6.63 12.72 -14.00
CA GLU A 93 6.44 11.70 -12.98
C GLU A 93 5.69 12.27 -11.77
N LEU A 94 6.08 13.46 -11.27
CA LEU A 94 5.43 14.12 -10.15
C LEU A 94 3.97 14.49 -10.45
N LYS A 95 3.69 15.01 -11.66
CA LYS A 95 2.31 15.31 -12.09
C LYS A 95 1.44 14.06 -12.11
N ILE A 96 1.93 12.96 -12.68
CA ILE A 96 1.19 11.69 -12.74
C ILE A 96 0.88 11.20 -11.30
N LYS A 97 1.86 11.22 -10.40
CA LYS A 97 1.69 10.82 -9.00
C LYS A 97 0.68 11.70 -8.26
N SER A 98 0.81 13.00 -8.40
CA SER A 98 -0.08 13.99 -7.80
C SER A 98 -1.52 13.81 -8.29
N MET A 99 -1.72 13.72 -9.62
CA MET A 99 -3.04 13.52 -10.21
C MET A 99 -3.68 12.21 -9.77
N ARG A 100 -2.90 11.13 -9.64
CA ARG A 100 -3.38 9.84 -9.15
C ARG A 100 -3.95 9.93 -7.72
N VAL A 101 -3.30 10.69 -6.83
CA VAL A 101 -3.82 10.92 -5.47
C VAL A 101 -5.11 11.74 -5.53
N TYR A 102 -5.09 12.84 -6.30
CA TYR A 102 -6.28 13.69 -6.48
C TYR A 102 -7.48 12.92 -7.02
N ASP A 103 -7.27 12.14 -8.10
CA ASP A 103 -8.33 11.32 -8.71
C ASP A 103 -8.86 10.24 -7.74
N ALA A 104 -8.00 9.63 -6.94
CA ALA A 104 -8.44 8.65 -5.95
C ALA A 104 -9.33 9.30 -4.89
N VAL A 105 -8.89 10.39 -4.29
CA VAL A 105 -9.64 11.09 -3.24
C VAL A 105 -10.98 11.61 -3.76
N THR A 106 -11.00 12.19 -4.98
CA THR A 106 -12.21 12.80 -5.53
C THR A 106 -13.18 11.81 -6.15
N ARG A 107 -12.68 10.78 -6.88
CA ARG A 107 -13.54 9.86 -7.66
C ARG A 107 -13.87 8.57 -6.90
N ILE A 108 -12.94 8.05 -6.10
CA ILE A 108 -13.17 6.84 -5.29
C ILE A 108 -13.76 7.25 -3.95
N GLY A 109 -13.11 8.19 -3.24
CA GLY A 109 -13.58 8.67 -1.93
C GLY A 109 -14.76 9.64 -1.99
N GLY A 110 -15.11 10.17 -3.17
CA GLY A 110 -16.21 11.12 -3.33
C GLY A 110 -15.99 12.48 -2.64
N ILE A 111 -14.79 12.75 -2.14
CA ILE A 111 -14.46 13.93 -1.34
C ILE A 111 -14.22 15.13 -2.25
N LYS A 112 -14.87 16.26 -1.98
CA LYS A 112 -14.86 17.43 -2.87
C LYS A 112 -14.31 18.71 -2.25
N ASP A 113 -14.37 18.84 -0.94
CA ASP A 113 -14.06 20.09 -0.24
C ASP A 113 -12.88 19.85 0.72
N PHE A 114 -11.67 19.89 0.15
CA PHE A 114 -10.40 19.76 0.85
C PHE A 114 -9.32 20.58 0.13
N GLU A 115 -8.26 20.93 0.84
CA GLU A 115 -7.10 21.59 0.25
C GLU A 115 -6.12 20.53 -0.28
N PHE A 116 -5.90 20.54 -1.60
CA PHE A 116 -4.90 19.68 -2.22
C PHE A 116 -3.58 20.43 -2.33
N LYS A 117 -2.55 19.92 -1.66
CA LYS A 117 -1.22 20.56 -1.63
C LYS A 117 -0.34 20.04 -2.75
N ASP A 118 0.70 20.82 -3.07
CA ASP A 118 1.74 20.40 -3.99
C ASP A 118 2.44 19.12 -3.49
N ILE A 119 2.82 18.26 -4.43
CA ILE A 119 3.55 17.05 -4.10
C ILE A 119 4.94 17.37 -3.54
N ILE A 120 5.28 16.75 -2.41
CA ILE A 120 6.62 16.83 -1.83
C ILE A 120 7.59 16.05 -2.73
N SER A 121 8.37 16.77 -3.52
CA SER A 121 9.35 16.21 -4.44
C SER A 121 10.62 15.75 -3.74
N CYS A 122 11.30 14.77 -4.36
CA CYS A 122 12.60 14.30 -3.93
C CYS A 122 13.72 15.12 -4.59
N GLU A 123 14.62 15.68 -3.78
CA GLU A 123 15.77 16.47 -4.31
C GLU A 123 16.78 15.61 -5.06
N ARG A 124 16.92 14.35 -4.63
CA ARG A 124 17.81 13.36 -5.24
C ARG A 124 17.02 12.14 -5.70
N PRO A 125 16.47 12.13 -6.93
CA PRO A 125 15.64 11.02 -7.41
C PRO A 125 16.44 9.75 -7.70
N ASP A 126 17.76 9.80 -7.58
CA ASP A 126 18.70 8.70 -7.72
C ASP A 126 19.54 8.49 -6.46
N ARG A 127 20.14 7.30 -6.30
CA ARG A 127 20.98 6.90 -5.17
C ARG A 127 20.31 7.01 -3.78
N TYR A 128 18.99 7.06 -3.71
CA TYR A 128 18.26 7.30 -2.48
C TYR A 128 17.95 6.04 -1.65
N ARG A 129 18.02 4.85 -2.25
CA ARG A 129 17.64 3.61 -1.56
C ARG A 129 18.74 3.13 -0.63
N ASN A 130 18.55 3.25 0.67
CA ASN A 130 19.46 2.77 1.69
C ASN A 130 19.42 1.24 1.94
N LYS A 131 18.63 0.50 1.16
CA LYS A 131 18.46 -0.95 1.26
C LYS A 131 18.42 -1.60 -0.12
N ALA A 132 19.16 -2.70 -0.29
CA ALA A 132 19.13 -3.54 -1.47
C ALA A 132 18.97 -5.02 -1.13
N GLN A 133 18.35 -5.76 -2.05
CA GLN A 133 18.18 -7.22 -1.98
C GLN A 133 18.47 -7.78 -3.37
N PHE A 134 19.67 -8.33 -3.56
CA PHE A 134 20.09 -8.89 -4.84
C PHE A 134 19.99 -10.41 -4.81
N PRO A 135 19.14 -11.05 -5.61
CA PRO A 135 19.30 -12.47 -5.90
C PRO A 135 20.66 -12.72 -6.54
N ILE A 136 21.29 -13.83 -6.17
CA ILE A 136 22.56 -14.28 -6.71
C ILE A 136 22.28 -15.47 -7.61
N GLY A 137 22.78 -15.43 -8.84
CA GLY A 137 22.62 -16.50 -9.82
C GLY A 137 23.89 -16.80 -10.59
N ARG A 138 23.78 -17.64 -11.61
CA ARG A 138 24.87 -17.90 -12.58
C ARG A 138 24.45 -17.47 -13.97
N ALA A 139 25.36 -16.80 -14.68
CA ALA A 139 25.23 -16.55 -16.09
C ALA A 139 25.47 -17.84 -16.90
N LYS A 140 25.26 -17.80 -18.22
CA LYS A 140 25.46 -18.97 -19.09
C LYS A 140 26.90 -19.43 -19.16
N ASP A 141 27.84 -18.51 -18.96
CA ASP A 141 29.29 -18.78 -18.91
C ASP A 141 29.79 -19.30 -17.55
N GLY A 142 28.85 -19.43 -16.57
CA GLY A 142 29.13 -19.90 -15.23
C GLY A 142 29.54 -18.81 -14.23
N SER A 143 29.71 -17.56 -14.66
CA SER A 143 30.05 -16.44 -13.78
C SER A 143 28.91 -16.10 -12.81
N ALA A 144 29.25 -15.52 -11.65
CA ALA A 144 28.28 -15.07 -10.68
C ALA A 144 27.54 -13.81 -11.19
N VAL A 145 26.20 -13.81 -11.06
CA VAL A 145 25.33 -12.70 -11.47
C VAL A 145 24.59 -12.17 -10.27
N PHE A 146 24.63 -10.85 -10.10
CA PHE A 146 23.86 -10.08 -9.15
C PHE A 146 22.94 -9.15 -9.94
N GLY A 147 21.71 -8.96 -9.47
CA GLY A 147 20.78 -8.08 -10.19
C GLY A 147 19.40 -8.10 -9.60
N PHE A 148 18.41 -7.85 -10.43
CA PHE A 148 17.02 -7.87 -10.04
C PHE A 148 16.21 -8.79 -10.95
N TYR A 149 15.09 -9.29 -10.45
CA TYR A 149 14.23 -10.11 -11.30
C TYR A 149 13.58 -9.27 -12.40
N SER A 150 13.53 -9.85 -13.60
CA SER A 150 12.72 -9.33 -14.70
C SER A 150 11.25 -9.37 -14.32
N PHE A 151 10.49 -8.43 -14.85
CA PHE A 151 9.06 -8.28 -14.56
C PHE A 151 8.30 -9.60 -14.73
N HIS A 152 7.54 -10.01 -13.70
CA HIS A 152 6.79 -11.27 -13.62
C HIS A 152 7.58 -12.57 -13.83
N THR A 153 8.89 -12.56 -13.64
CA THR A 153 9.72 -13.76 -13.77
C THR A 153 10.78 -13.85 -12.66
N HIS A 154 11.42 -15.03 -12.50
CA HIS A 154 12.59 -15.22 -11.65
C HIS A 154 13.92 -15.12 -12.42
N ARG A 155 13.89 -14.61 -13.66
CA ARG A 155 15.12 -14.38 -14.42
C ARG A 155 15.83 -13.16 -13.86
N ILE A 156 17.06 -13.35 -13.38
CA ILE A 156 17.92 -12.27 -12.89
C ILE A 156 18.42 -11.45 -14.10
N ILE A 157 18.17 -10.15 -14.07
CA ILE A 157 18.75 -9.18 -14.98
C ILE A 157 20.01 -8.65 -14.30
N PRO A 158 21.21 -8.89 -14.87
CA PRO A 158 22.46 -8.41 -14.29
C PRO A 158 22.42 -6.90 -14.08
N CYS A 159 22.86 -6.46 -12.92
CA CYS A 159 22.91 -5.06 -12.57
C CYS A 159 24.10 -4.82 -11.64
N ASP A 160 25.19 -4.35 -12.19
CA ASP A 160 26.42 -4.06 -11.43
C ASP A 160 26.37 -2.65 -10.84
N ASP A 161 25.63 -1.74 -11.45
CA ASP A 161 25.36 -0.40 -10.93
C ASP A 161 23.86 -0.05 -11.06
N CYS A 162 23.16 -0.07 -9.93
CA CYS A 162 21.76 0.38 -9.87
C CYS A 162 21.70 1.85 -9.46
N LEU A 163 21.21 2.70 -10.35
CA LEU A 163 21.11 4.14 -10.10
C LEU A 163 20.20 4.52 -8.92
N LEU A 164 19.38 3.60 -8.39
CA LEU A 164 18.61 3.82 -7.17
C LEU A 164 19.40 3.55 -5.89
N GLN A 165 20.49 2.76 -5.97
CA GLN A 165 21.24 2.26 -4.82
C GLN A 165 22.50 3.09 -4.57
N PRO A 166 23.00 3.19 -3.31
CA PRO A 166 24.28 3.81 -3.01
C PRO A 166 25.44 3.08 -3.71
N GLU A 167 26.45 3.83 -4.15
CA GLU A 167 27.60 3.28 -4.88
C GLU A 167 28.40 2.26 -4.06
N VAL A 168 28.43 2.38 -2.74
CA VAL A 168 29.08 1.42 -1.85
C VAL A 168 28.54 -0.01 -2.01
N PHE A 169 27.28 -0.17 -2.45
CA PHE A 169 26.72 -1.49 -2.72
C PHE A 169 27.37 -2.16 -3.94
N ASN A 170 27.84 -1.40 -4.92
CA ASN A 170 28.60 -1.92 -6.05
C ASN A 170 29.92 -2.52 -5.57
N SER A 171 30.61 -1.85 -4.64
CA SER A 171 31.86 -2.37 -4.04
C SER A 171 31.63 -3.70 -3.30
N VAL A 172 30.51 -3.81 -2.56
CA VAL A 172 30.15 -5.08 -1.90
C VAL A 172 29.91 -6.20 -2.92
N ILE A 173 29.20 -5.89 -4.02
CA ILE A 173 28.95 -6.86 -5.11
C ILE A 173 30.29 -7.33 -5.72
N GLU A 174 31.19 -6.41 -6.00
CA GLU A 174 32.50 -6.75 -6.56
C GLU A 174 33.38 -7.61 -5.64
N ILE A 175 33.42 -7.27 -4.34
CA ILE A 175 34.10 -8.07 -3.34
C ILE A 175 33.49 -9.47 -3.28
N THR A 176 32.16 -9.56 -3.30
CA THR A 176 31.46 -10.84 -3.27
C THR A 176 31.72 -11.68 -4.52
N LYS A 177 31.78 -11.08 -5.72
CA LYS A 177 32.16 -11.76 -6.97
C LYS A 177 33.55 -12.33 -6.84
N ARG A 178 34.55 -11.53 -6.43
CA ARG A 178 35.93 -11.99 -6.22
C ARG A 178 36.03 -13.12 -5.19
N PHE A 179 35.24 -13.08 -4.12
CA PHE A 179 35.14 -14.17 -3.16
C PHE A 179 34.61 -15.45 -3.79
N ILE A 180 33.52 -15.36 -4.57
CA ILE A 180 32.92 -16.53 -5.25
C ILE A 180 33.90 -17.15 -6.22
N ASP A 181 34.59 -16.35 -7.02
CA ASP A 181 35.59 -16.82 -8.00
C ASP A 181 36.79 -17.48 -7.32
N LYS A 182 37.31 -16.86 -6.25
CA LYS A 182 38.47 -17.38 -5.49
C LYS A 182 38.16 -18.69 -4.78
N THR A 183 36.96 -18.84 -4.23
CA THR A 183 36.60 -19.97 -3.36
C THR A 183 35.74 -21.02 -4.05
N ASN A 184 35.28 -20.75 -5.27
CA ASN A 184 34.28 -21.53 -5.99
C ASN A 184 33.03 -21.77 -5.11
N ALA A 185 32.56 -20.71 -4.44
CA ALA A 185 31.42 -20.80 -3.55
C ALA A 185 30.14 -21.22 -4.28
N ASP A 186 29.39 -22.13 -3.66
CA ASP A 186 28.16 -22.67 -4.23
C ASP A 186 27.04 -21.61 -4.26
N ILE A 187 26.58 -21.23 -5.46
CA ILE A 187 25.41 -20.39 -5.66
C ILE A 187 24.17 -21.29 -5.67
N TYR A 188 23.11 -20.84 -4.99
CA TYR A 188 21.83 -21.54 -4.91
C TYR A 188 21.10 -21.49 -6.25
N ASP A 189 20.63 -22.64 -6.69
CA ASP A 189 19.78 -22.79 -7.87
C ASP A 189 18.33 -23.08 -7.41
N GLU A 190 17.41 -22.18 -7.73
CA GLU A 190 16.00 -22.29 -7.33
C GLU A 190 15.29 -23.50 -7.94
N THR A 191 15.74 -23.97 -9.12
CA THR A 191 15.13 -25.11 -9.81
C THR A 191 15.48 -26.41 -9.12
N THR A 192 16.76 -26.60 -8.80
CA THR A 192 17.25 -27.84 -8.19
C THR A 192 17.19 -27.81 -6.66
N GLY A 193 17.12 -26.63 -6.06
CA GLY A 193 17.21 -26.44 -4.60
C GLY A 193 18.61 -26.70 -4.03
N LYS A 194 19.65 -26.78 -4.87
CA LYS A 194 21.04 -27.02 -4.48
C LYS A 194 21.84 -25.73 -4.43
N GLY A 195 22.95 -25.76 -3.72
CA GLY A 195 23.83 -24.59 -3.53
C GLY A 195 23.53 -23.83 -2.24
N ARG A 196 24.33 -22.83 -1.92
CA ARG A 196 24.29 -22.13 -0.62
C ARG A 196 23.92 -20.66 -0.71
N LEU A 197 24.64 -19.86 -1.51
CA LEU A 197 24.45 -18.42 -1.64
C LEU A 197 23.15 -18.12 -2.40
N ARG A 198 22.17 -17.52 -1.73
CA ARG A 198 20.85 -17.19 -2.33
C ARG A 198 20.72 -15.72 -2.69
N HIS A 199 20.93 -14.84 -1.68
CA HIS A 199 20.77 -13.40 -1.85
C HIS A 199 21.85 -12.64 -1.11
N LEU A 200 22.17 -11.47 -1.63
CA LEU A 200 22.93 -10.44 -0.96
C LEU A 200 21.98 -9.33 -0.53
N TYR A 201 21.85 -9.14 0.78
CA TYR A 201 21.05 -8.10 1.38
C TYR A 201 21.96 -7.07 2.01
N MET A 202 21.71 -5.79 1.75
CA MET A 202 22.55 -4.69 2.24
C MET A 202 21.70 -3.58 2.81
N ARG A 203 22.23 -2.90 3.81
CA ARG A 203 21.70 -1.65 4.37
C ARG A 203 22.80 -0.65 4.63
N LEU A 204 22.51 0.61 4.42
CA LEU A 204 23.37 1.74 4.73
C LEU A 204 22.64 2.71 5.64
N GLY A 205 23.26 3.10 6.77
CA GLY A 205 22.83 4.27 7.54
C GLY A 205 23.33 5.51 6.82
N GLU A 206 22.43 6.32 6.28
CA GLU A 206 22.83 7.47 5.43
C GLU A 206 23.58 8.56 6.20
N ILE A 207 23.21 8.79 7.46
CA ILE A 207 23.86 9.82 8.32
C ILE A 207 25.08 9.25 9.04
N THR A 208 24.99 8.00 9.47
CA THR A 208 26.07 7.37 10.24
C THR A 208 27.13 6.74 9.37
N ASP A 209 26.86 6.55 8.08
CA ASP A 209 27.68 5.81 7.10
C ASP A 209 27.95 4.35 7.54
N GLU A 210 27.13 3.78 8.43
CA GLU A 210 27.26 2.41 8.88
C GLU A 210 26.71 1.43 7.83
N LEU A 211 27.56 0.52 7.33
CA LEU A 211 27.19 -0.48 6.33
C LEU A 211 26.94 -1.84 6.98
N MET A 212 25.79 -2.43 6.68
CA MET A 212 25.44 -3.82 6.98
C MET A 212 25.42 -4.64 5.69
N VAL A 213 26.10 -5.78 5.70
CA VAL A 213 26.07 -6.78 4.63
C VAL A 213 25.51 -8.08 5.19
N CYS A 214 24.44 -8.59 4.62
CA CYS A 214 23.78 -9.82 5.05
C CYS A 214 23.73 -10.82 3.90
N TYR A 215 24.37 -11.96 4.08
CA TYR A 215 24.33 -13.08 3.14
C TYR A 215 23.21 -14.04 3.51
N VAL A 216 22.24 -14.19 2.61
CA VAL A 216 21.16 -15.16 2.76
C VAL A 216 21.61 -16.49 2.18
N VAL A 217 21.61 -17.53 3.02
CA VAL A 217 22.17 -18.83 2.66
C VAL A 217 21.17 -19.97 2.86
N ASN A 218 21.23 -20.95 1.98
CA ASN A 218 20.56 -22.24 2.15
C ASN A 218 21.42 -23.13 3.08
N GLY A 219 21.36 -22.87 4.36
CA GLY A 219 22.18 -23.55 5.37
C GLY A 219 22.48 -22.66 6.56
N ASN A 220 23.56 -22.96 7.30
CA ASN A 220 23.96 -22.24 8.51
C ASN A 220 25.16 -21.31 8.31
N GLY A 221 25.78 -21.32 7.13
CA GLY A 221 26.99 -20.54 6.84
C GLY A 221 27.58 -20.86 5.47
N LEU A 222 28.68 -20.22 5.17
CA LEU A 222 29.48 -20.39 3.94
C LEU A 222 30.78 -21.12 4.25
N LYS A 223 31.33 -21.79 3.26
CA LYS A 223 32.72 -22.25 3.34
C LYS A 223 33.63 -21.02 3.22
N GLN A 224 34.74 -21.01 3.97
CA GLN A 224 35.72 -19.91 3.98
C GLN A 224 35.10 -18.55 4.32
N GLU A 225 34.14 -18.53 5.24
CA GLU A 225 33.42 -17.32 5.67
C GLU A 225 34.37 -16.26 6.24
N ASP A 226 35.43 -16.69 6.98
CA ASP A 226 36.42 -15.78 7.54
C ASP A 226 37.19 -15.01 6.44
N GLU A 227 37.43 -15.65 5.29
CA GLU A 227 38.01 -15.00 4.13
C GLU A 227 37.09 -13.94 3.54
N LEU A 228 35.79 -14.25 3.42
CA LEU A 228 34.80 -13.26 2.98
C LEU A 228 34.75 -12.04 3.90
N VAL A 229 34.70 -12.29 5.22
CA VAL A 229 34.72 -11.22 6.23
C VAL A 229 35.98 -10.37 6.11
N ARG A 230 37.14 -11.01 5.94
CA ARG A 230 38.42 -10.32 5.75
C ARG A 230 38.40 -9.43 4.51
N MET A 231 37.98 -9.97 3.35
CA MET A 231 37.88 -9.21 2.10
C MET A 231 36.94 -8.00 2.20
N LEU A 232 35.83 -8.16 2.91
CA LEU A 232 34.88 -7.06 3.14
C LEU A 232 35.48 -5.98 4.05
N LYS A 233 36.17 -6.37 5.13
CA LYS A 233 36.83 -5.42 6.05
C LYS A 233 37.96 -4.64 5.35
N ASP A 234 38.73 -5.32 4.52
CA ASP A 234 39.84 -4.69 3.80
C ASP A 234 39.35 -3.70 2.72
N GLY A 235 38.16 -3.94 2.14
CA GLY A 235 37.62 -3.15 1.04
C GLY A 235 36.57 -2.12 1.43
N LEU A 236 36.00 -2.16 2.66
CA LEU A 236 34.87 -1.34 3.08
C LEU A 236 35.13 -0.71 4.46
N PRO A 237 35.66 0.51 4.51
CA PRO A 237 36.03 1.16 5.78
C PRO A 237 34.83 1.44 6.70
N ASN A 238 33.62 1.58 6.14
CA ASN A 238 32.39 1.83 6.84
C ASN A 238 31.60 0.55 7.20
N LEU A 239 32.21 -0.63 7.04
CA LEU A 239 31.60 -1.92 7.36
C LEU A 239 31.37 -2.06 8.87
N LYS A 240 30.13 -2.04 9.30
CA LYS A 240 29.72 -2.19 10.70
C LYS A 240 29.27 -3.60 11.06
N SER A 241 28.65 -4.30 10.12
CA SER A 241 27.97 -5.56 10.38
C SER A 241 28.06 -6.50 9.18
N VAL A 242 28.44 -7.76 9.44
CA VAL A 242 28.26 -8.88 8.50
C VAL A 242 27.39 -9.94 9.16
N ILE A 243 26.29 -10.27 8.51
CA ILE A 243 25.30 -11.20 9.01
C ILE A 243 25.14 -12.37 8.04
N ILE A 244 25.00 -13.56 8.58
CA ILE A 244 24.57 -14.75 7.85
C ILE A 244 23.11 -15.05 8.24
N ASN A 245 22.23 -14.94 7.27
CA ASN A 245 20.83 -15.27 7.43
C ASN A 245 20.53 -16.66 6.85
N SER A 246 19.98 -17.54 7.67
CA SER A 246 19.63 -18.92 7.27
C SER A 246 18.24 -18.97 6.69
N ASN A 247 18.12 -19.18 5.37
CA ASN A 247 16.85 -19.41 4.69
C ASN A 247 16.89 -20.70 3.86
N ARG A 248 16.24 -21.76 4.37
CA ARG A 248 16.11 -23.06 3.70
C ARG A 248 14.75 -23.26 3.01
N GLU A 249 13.86 -22.31 3.20
CA GLU A 249 12.49 -22.43 2.68
C GLU A 249 12.46 -22.15 1.18
N LYS A 250 11.63 -22.90 0.45
CA LYS A 250 11.37 -22.67 -0.99
C LYS A 250 10.20 -21.70 -1.15
N THR A 251 10.41 -20.46 -0.72
CA THR A 251 9.40 -19.39 -0.79
C THR A 251 10.01 -18.14 -1.40
N ASN A 252 9.17 -17.17 -1.77
CA ASN A 252 9.59 -15.85 -2.25
C ASN A 252 10.13 -14.93 -1.13
N VAL A 253 10.10 -15.39 0.13
CA VAL A 253 10.63 -14.63 1.26
C VAL A 253 12.15 -14.67 1.23
N VAL A 254 12.79 -13.51 1.13
CA VAL A 254 14.26 -13.40 1.02
C VAL A 254 14.93 -13.78 2.33
N LEU A 255 14.55 -13.17 3.46
CA LEU A 255 15.15 -13.42 4.75
C LEU A 255 14.51 -14.61 5.46
N GLY A 256 15.31 -15.58 5.89
CA GLY A 256 14.86 -16.63 6.81
C GLY A 256 14.83 -16.11 8.25
N LYS A 257 14.28 -16.92 9.16
CA LYS A 257 14.00 -16.53 10.56
C LYS A 257 15.23 -16.42 11.47
N LYS A 258 16.40 -16.91 11.05
CA LYS A 258 17.60 -16.99 11.91
C LYS A 258 18.74 -16.18 11.33
N ASN A 259 19.26 -15.26 12.13
CA ASN A 259 20.48 -14.51 11.87
C ASN A 259 21.61 -14.98 12.77
N ARG A 260 22.84 -14.92 12.26
CA ARG A 260 24.08 -15.07 12.99
C ARG A 260 25.03 -13.93 12.58
N VAL A 261 25.58 -13.26 13.56
CA VAL A 261 26.62 -12.25 13.32
C VAL A 261 27.93 -12.94 12.98
N ALA A 262 28.46 -12.66 11.79
CA ALA A 262 29.80 -13.12 11.36
C ALA A 262 30.87 -12.08 11.71
N TYR A 263 30.51 -10.78 11.72
CA TYR A 263 31.40 -9.71 12.12
C TYR A 263 30.62 -8.51 12.64
N GLY A 264 31.17 -7.83 13.64
CA GLY A 264 30.67 -6.57 14.18
C GLY A 264 29.38 -6.70 14.96
N SER A 265 28.37 -5.90 14.65
CA SER A 265 27.10 -5.81 15.36
C SER A 265 26.00 -6.58 14.64
N ASP A 266 24.92 -6.91 15.35
CA ASP A 266 23.67 -7.46 14.80
C ASP A 266 22.77 -6.38 14.16
N HIS A 267 23.16 -5.13 14.23
CA HIS A 267 22.45 -3.96 13.69
C HIS A 267 23.41 -2.88 13.23
N ILE A 268 22.89 -1.96 12.44
CA ILE A 268 23.44 -0.62 12.21
C ILE A 268 22.57 0.41 12.89
N THR A 269 23.08 1.64 13.00
CA THR A 269 22.31 2.79 13.46
C THR A 269 22.15 3.80 12.33
N ASP A 270 21.03 4.52 12.33
CA ASP A 270 20.89 5.72 11.49
C ASP A 270 20.11 6.80 12.23
N VAL A 271 20.07 8.01 11.67
CA VAL A 271 19.40 9.16 12.25
C VAL A 271 18.22 9.56 11.38
N LEU A 272 17.04 9.76 11.98
CA LEU A 272 15.83 10.24 11.33
C LEU A 272 15.17 11.32 12.20
N CYS A 273 14.93 12.50 11.64
CA CYS A 273 14.40 13.65 12.40
C CYS A 273 15.16 13.95 13.71
N GLY A 274 16.49 13.80 13.70
CA GLY A 274 17.35 14.02 14.87
C GLY A 274 17.42 12.86 15.88
N LEU A 275 16.60 11.85 15.74
CA LEU A 275 16.58 10.67 16.63
C LEU A 275 17.42 9.52 16.05
N LYS A 276 18.10 8.77 16.93
CA LYS A 276 18.87 7.57 16.57
C LYS A 276 18.01 6.33 16.62
N PHE A 277 18.08 5.51 15.57
CA PHE A 277 17.36 4.26 15.46
C PHE A 277 18.30 3.08 15.19
N LYS A 278 18.05 1.97 15.88
CA LYS A 278 18.69 0.68 15.58
C LYS A 278 17.99 0.01 14.41
N ILE A 279 18.76 -0.49 13.46
CA ILE A 279 18.26 -1.10 12.23
C ILE A 279 18.90 -2.49 12.08
N SER A 280 18.13 -3.53 12.37
CA SER A 280 18.50 -4.93 12.11
C SER A 280 18.09 -5.35 10.69
N PRO A 281 18.48 -6.52 10.18
CA PRO A 281 17.97 -7.03 8.90
C PRO A 281 16.45 -7.10 8.83
N PHE A 282 15.78 -7.37 9.96
CA PHE A 282 14.32 -7.52 10.02
C PHE A 282 13.56 -6.23 10.29
N SER A 283 14.24 -5.17 10.77
CA SER A 283 13.57 -3.90 11.06
C SER A 283 12.96 -3.30 9.79
N PHE A 284 11.71 -2.84 9.90
CA PHE A 284 11.20 -1.91 8.91
C PHE A 284 11.97 -0.59 9.04
N TRP A 285 12.42 -0.04 7.93
CA TRP A 285 13.08 1.25 7.83
C TRP A 285 12.81 1.83 6.46
N GLN A 286 12.42 3.09 6.40
CA GLN A 286 12.15 3.77 5.13
C GLN A 286 13.39 3.79 4.24
N VAL A 287 13.21 3.34 3.00
CA VAL A 287 14.35 3.18 2.07
C VAL A 287 14.88 4.49 1.50
N ASN A 288 14.14 5.58 1.66
CA ASN A 288 14.51 6.95 1.32
C ASN A 288 14.40 7.79 2.58
N ARG A 289 15.50 7.88 3.34
CA ARG A 289 15.53 8.56 4.64
C ARG A 289 15.19 10.04 4.51
N ALA A 290 15.77 10.73 3.53
CA ALA A 290 15.56 12.16 3.34
C ALA A 290 14.09 12.50 3.02
N GLN A 291 13.43 11.68 2.21
CA GLN A 291 11.99 11.86 1.96
C GLN A 291 11.13 11.43 3.15
N ALA A 292 11.56 10.43 3.93
CA ALA A 292 10.88 10.06 5.17
C ALA A 292 10.87 11.21 6.18
N GLU A 293 11.96 11.99 6.29
CA GLU A 293 12.00 13.20 7.13
C GLU A 293 10.99 14.25 6.67
N LYS A 294 10.85 14.46 5.37
CA LYS A 294 9.85 15.40 4.82
C LYS A 294 8.42 14.90 5.05
N LEU A 295 8.17 13.59 4.84
CA LEU A 295 6.88 12.96 5.08
C LEU A 295 6.47 13.08 6.55
N TYR A 296 7.39 12.74 7.48
CA TYR A 296 7.15 12.81 8.92
C TYR A 296 7.05 14.26 9.40
N GLY A 297 7.84 15.19 8.81
CA GLY A 297 7.70 16.62 9.03
C GLY A 297 6.30 17.13 8.68
N LYS A 298 5.74 16.67 7.55
CA LYS A 298 4.36 17.01 7.16
C LYS A 298 3.33 16.36 8.10
N ALA A 299 3.54 15.11 8.51
CA ALA A 299 2.68 14.47 9.50
C ALA A 299 2.72 15.20 10.85
N LYS A 300 3.90 15.64 11.31
CA LYS A 300 4.07 16.46 12.52
C LYS A 300 3.36 17.82 12.40
N GLU A 301 3.47 18.50 11.25
CA GLU A 301 2.76 19.75 10.96
C GLU A 301 1.23 19.55 11.06
N TYR A 302 0.71 18.48 10.48
CA TYR A 302 -0.73 18.17 10.51
C TYR A 302 -1.21 17.73 11.91
N ALA A 303 -0.37 17.00 12.64
CA ALA A 303 -0.65 16.65 14.03
C ALA A 303 -0.75 17.91 14.92
N ASN A 304 0.07 18.93 14.67
CA ASN A 304 0.10 20.21 15.40
C ASN A 304 -0.10 20.05 16.91
N LEU A 305 0.69 19.12 17.49
CA LEU A 305 0.56 18.69 18.89
C LEU A 305 0.88 19.81 19.86
N GLN A 306 0.15 19.80 20.98
CA GLN A 306 0.42 20.65 22.14
C GLN A 306 0.94 19.79 23.29
N ASN A 307 1.73 20.38 24.20
CA ASN A 307 2.42 19.67 25.29
C ASN A 307 1.49 18.96 26.28
N ASP A 308 0.21 19.28 26.31
CA ASP A 308 -0.82 18.65 27.15
C ASP A 308 -1.63 17.59 26.42
N GLU A 309 -1.44 17.42 25.10
CA GLU A 309 -2.19 16.48 24.27
C GLU A 309 -1.61 15.07 24.30
N ILE A 310 -2.50 14.10 24.08
CA ILE A 310 -2.17 12.66 23.98
C ILE A 310 -2.12 12.28 22.50
N LEU A 311 -0.99 11.69 22.08
CA LEU A 311 -0.79 11.13 20.75
C LEU A 311 -0.99 9.62 20.78
N LEU A 312 -1.85 9.09 19.92
CA LEU A 312 -1.98 7.66 19.64
C LEU A 312 -1.42 7.36 18.24
N ASP A 313 -0.38 6.51 18.16
CA ASP A 313 0.25 6.04 16.92
C ASP A 313 -0.14 4.58 16.68
N LEU A 314 -1.10 4.34 15.80
CA LEU A 314 -1.53 3.00 15.39
C LEU A 314 -0.72 2.55 14.16
N TYR A 315 -0.28 1.30 14.17
CA TYR A 315 0.70 0.73 13.23
C TYR A 315 2.09 1.34 13.40
N CYS A 316 2.50 1.59 14.65
CA CYS A 316 3.69 2.40 14.95
C CYS A 316 5.03 1.76 14.51
N GLY A 317 5.05 0.46 14.16
CA GLY A 317 6.28 -0.24 13.79
C GLY A 317 7.34 -0.15 14.90
N THR A 318 8.53 0.34 14.56
CA THR A 318 9.61 0.60 15.53
C THR A 318 9.49 1.97 16.21
N GLY A 319 8.32 2.59 16.14
CA GLY A 319 7.99 3.87 16.77
C GLY A 319 8.46 5.10 15.97
N THR A 320 8.82 4.94 14.70
CA THR A 320 9.51 6.01 13.95
C THR A 320 8.69 7.29 13.85
N ILE A 321 7.39 7.23 13.54
CA ILE A 321 6.56 8.44 13.41
C ILE A 321 6.26 9.03 14.78
N GLY A 322 5.71 8.25 15.70
CA GLY A 322 5.32 8.72 17.02
C GLY A 322 6.49 9.31 17.81
N LEU A 323 7.65 8.64 17.83
CA LEU A 323 8.82 9.12 18.56
C LEU A 323 9.32 10.48 18.05
N THR A 324 9.22 10.77 16.74
CA THR A 324 9.61 12.09 16.19
C THR A 324 8.70 13.23 16.65
N MET A 325 7.55 12.92 17.23
CA MET A 325 6.56 13.86 17.75
C MET A 325 6.49 13.86 19.29
N ALA A 326 7.17 12.93 19.96
CA ALA A 326 7.04 12.71 21.40
C ALA A 326 7.39 13.93 22.26
N GLU A 327 8.33 14.75 21.84
CA GLU A 327 8.69 16.00 22.54
C GLU A 327 7.57 17.05 22.57
N ASN A 328 6.57 16.94 21.67
CA ASN A 328 5.50 17.90 21.49
C ASN A 328 4.16 17.42 22.08
N CYS A 329 4.14 16.30 22.79
CA CYS A 329 2.93 15.76 23.42
C CYS A 329 3.17 15.38 24.89
N LYS A 330 2.08 15.33 25.67
CA LYS A 330 2.10 14.87 27.05
C LYS A 330 2.45 13.38 27.15
N THR A 331 1.85 12.59 26.28
CA THR A 331 2.02 11.13 26.25
C THR A 331 1.88 10.61 24.83
N LEU A 332 2.82 9.78 24.41
CA LEU A 332 2.74 8.96 23.21
C LEU A 332 2.29 7.54 23.58
N VAL A 333 1.24 7.04 22.95
CA VAL A 333 0.84 5.62 23.00
C VAL A 333 0.99 5.04 21.60
N GLY A 334 1.86 4.03 21.43
CA GLY A 334 2.06 3.33 20.16
C GLY A 334 1.49 1.91 20.20
N ALA A 335 0.91 1.43 19.10
CA ALA A 335 0.45 0.06 18.97
C ALA A 335 0.94 -0.59 17.67
N GLU A 336 1.44 -1.84 17.79
CA GLU A 336 1.98 -2.63 16.68
C GLU A 336 1.78 -4.11 16.97
N ILE A 337 1.48 -4.90 15.94
CA ILE A 337 1.24 -6.34 16.07
C ILE A 337 2.53 -7.17 16.20
N VAL A 338 3.65 -6.64 15.68
CA VAL A 338 4.94 -7.35 15.65
C VAL A 338 5.70 -7.10 16.93
N GLU A 339 5.87 -8.16 17.74
CA GLU A 339 6.54 -8.08 19.06
C GLU A 339 7.97 -7.53 18.98
N ASP A 340 8.77 -7.98 17.99
CA ASP A 340 10.12 -7.47 17.77
C ASP A 340 10.16 -5.97 17.44
N ALA A 341 9.14 -5.46 16.74
CA ALA A 341 9.04 -4.04 16.44
C ALA A 341 8.72 -3.23 17.73
N ILE A 342 7.84 -3.72 18.58
CA ILE A 342 7.55 -3.10 19.90
C ILE A 342 8.79 -3.08 20.80
N LYS A 343 9.56 -4.18 20.82
CA LYS A 343 10.83 -4.22 21.55
C LYS A 343 11.79 -3.14 21.05
N ASN A 344 11.93 -3.04 19.72
CA ASN A 344 12.76 -2.01 19.10
C ASN A 344 12.23 -0.59 19.39
N ALA A 345 10.92 -0.37 19.39
CA ALA A 345 10.31 0.93 19.72
C ALA A 345 10.68 1.38 21.15
N ASN A 346 10.59 0.47 22.13
CA ASN A 346 11.00 0.74 23.50
C ASN A 346 12.52 1.02 23.61
N GLU A 347 13.35 0.25 22.91
CA GLU A 347 14.81 0.48 22.86
C GLU A 347 15.14 1.82 22.21
N ASN A 348 14.45 2.19 21.14
CA ASN A 348 14.62 3.46 20.46
C ASN A 348 14.17 4.64 21.34
N ALA A 349 13.04 4.54 22.02
CA ALA A 349 12.60 5.56 22.98
C ALA A 349 13.66 5.79 24.06
N LYS A 350 14.13 4.70 24.69
CA LYS A 350 15.18 4.77 25.73
C LYS A 350 16.49 5.36 25.21
N ALA A 351 16.94 4.95 24.00
CA ALA A 351 18.19 5.42 23.41
C ALA A 351 18.17 6.92 23.11
N ASN A 352 16.98 7.49 22.90
CA ASN A 352 16.76 8.91 22.65
C ASN A 352 16.26 9.70 23.87
N GLY A 353 16.23 9.10 25.07
CA GLY A 353 15.80 9.79 26.30
C GLY A 353 14.31 10.14 26.34
N ILE A 354 13.48 9.45 25.55
CA ILE A 354 12.04 9.67 25.49
C ILE A 354 11.37 8.82 26.58
N GLU A 355 10.82 9.47 27.61
CA GLU A 355 10.23 8.83 28.78
C GLU A 355 8.70 8.83 28.78
N ASN A 356 8.08 9.67 27.94
CA ASN A 356 6.63 9.83 27.86
C ASN A 356 5.97 8.90 26.81
N ALA A 357 6.66 7.84 26.37
CA ALA A 357 6.16 6.90 25.38
C ALA A 357 5.80 5.53 26.00
N ARG A 358 4.65 4.99 25.63
CA ARG A 358 4.17 3.64 25.97
C ARG A 358 3.86 2.87 24.69
N PHE A 359 4.36 1.63 24.56
CA PHE A 359 4.09 0.79 23.41
C PHE A 359 3.35 -0.50 23.77
N ILE A 360 2.38 -0.91 22.95
CA ILE A 360 1.51 -2.07 23.15
C ILE A 360 1.66 -3.02 21.97
N CYS A 361 1.92 -4.31 22.26
CA CYS A 361 1.96 -5.36 21.24
C CYS A 361 0.55 -5.90 21.03
N ALA A 362 -0.17 -5.38 20.05
CA ALA A 362 -1.50 -5.83 19.67
C ALA A 362 -1.83 -5.44 18.22
N ASP A 363 -2.77 -6.15 17.60
CA ASP A 363 -3.40 -5.72 16.36
C ASP A 363 -4.10 -4.37 16.57
N ALA A 364 -4.06 -3.48 15.56
CA ALA A 364 -4.55 -2.11 15.67
C ALA A 364 -6.02 -2.03 16.14
N SER A 365 -6.88 -2.93 15.66
CA SER A 365 -8.28 -3.00 16.08
C SER A 365 -8.41 -3.36 17.56
N LYS A 366 -7.68 -4.39 18.01
CA LYS A 366 -7.69 -4.81 19.42
C LYS A 366 -7.07 -3.75 20.30
N ALA A 367 -5.96 -3.12 19.88
CA ALA A 367 -5.32 -2.05 20.61
C ALA A 367 -6.26 -0.84 20.80
N ALA A 368 -6.89 -0.38 19.70
CA ALA A 368 -7.83 0.72 19.75
C ALA A 368 -9.03 0.42 20.67
N ALA A 369 -9.60 -0.79 20.57
CA ALA A 369 -10.71 -1.23 21.44
C ALA A 369 -10.29 -1.31 22.92
N GLN A 370 -9.11 -1.87 23.21
CA GLN A 370 -8.55 -1.96 24.57
C GLN A 370 -8.32 -0.58 25.16
N LEU A 371 -7.63 0.30 24.43
CA LEU A 371 -7.32 1.67 24.88
C LEU A 371 -8.60 2.48 25.13
N LYS A 372 -9.61 2.32 24.28
CA LYS A 372 -10.92 2.92 24.51
C LYS A 372 -11.57 2.39 25.77
N ALA A 373 -11.51 1.08 26.03
CA ALA A 373 -12.05 0.47 27.25
C ALA A 373 -11.29 0.92 28.51
N GLU A 374 -9.99 1.21 28.39
CA GLU A 374 -9.16 1.81 29.44
C GLU A 374 -9.51 3.30 29.70
N GLY A 375 -10.37 3.89 28.88
CA GLY A 375 -10.76 5.31 28.97
C GLY A 375 -9.76 6.28 28.34
N LEU A 376 -8.83 5.81 27.48
CA LEU A 376 -7.91 6.67 26.76
C LEU A 376 -8.67 7.55 25.77
N GLN A 377 -8.48 8.85 25.87
CA GLN A 377 -9.00 9.84 24.94
C GLN A 377 -7.83 10.54 24.25
N PRO A 378 -7.38 10.07 23.09
CA PRO A 378 -6.31 10.72 22.35
C PRO A 378 -6.82 12.02 21.74
N ASP A 379 -6.00 13.06 21.79
CA ASP A 379 -6.27 14.33 21.09
C ASP A 379 -5.93 14.22 19.61
N VAL A 380 -4.87 13.47 19.30
CA VAL A 380 -4.40 13.21 17.94
C VAL A 380 -4.15 11.72 17.75
N VAL A 381 -4.60 11.20 16.61
CA VAL A 381 -4.28 9.84 16.16
C VAL A 381 -3.48 9.90 14.87
N VAL A 382 -2.36 9.18 14.83
CA VAL A 382 -1.60 8.93 13.60
C VAL A 382 -1.85 7.50 13.15
N LEU A 383 -2.10 7.34 11.84
CA LEU A 383 -2.33 6.06 11.17
C LEU A 383 -1.31 5.91 10.03
N ASP A 384 -0.54 4.81 10.03
CA ASP A 384 0.33 4.43 8.90
C ASP A 384 0.09 2.94 8.56
N PRO A 385 -1.10 2.59 8.05
CA PRO A 385 -1.48 1.21 7.82
C PRO A 385 -0.74 0.60 6.62
N PRO A 386 -0.72 -0.75 6.49
CA PRO A 386 -0.20 -1.43 5.32
C PRO A 386 -1.04 -1.11 4.07
N ARG A 387 -0.56 -1.53 2.88
CA ARG A 387 -1.20 -1.27 1.57
C ARG A 387 -2.70 -1.57 1.47
N LYS A 388 -3.24 -2.44 2.29
CA LYS A 388 -4.68 -2.74 2.34
C LYS A 388 -5.52 -1.64 3.00
N GLY A 389 -4.88 -0.62 3.57
CA GLY A 389 -5.52 0.42 4.37
C GLY A 389 -5.90 -0.06 5.78
N CYS A 390 -6.68 0.74 6.49
CA CYS A 390 -7.25 0.39 7.78
C CYS A 390 -8.44 -0.58 7.63
N GLY A 391 -8.66 -1.41 8.66
CA GLY A 391 -9.94 -2.07 8.83
C GLY A 391 -11.02 -1.06 9.21
N GLU A 392 -12.24 -1.26 8.74
CA GLU A 392 -13.38 -0.40 9.10
C GLU A 392 -13.59 -0.32 10.61
N ASP A 393 -13.39 -1.42 11.32
CA ASP A 393 -13.46 -1.52 12.78
C ASP A 393 -12.44 -0.62 13.50
N VAL A 394 -11.23 -0.47 12.94
CA VAL A 394 -10.22 0.47 13.46
C VAL A 394 -10.70 1.91 13.29
N ILE A 395 -11.19 2.27 12.10
CA ILE A 395 -11.67 3.62 11.79
C ILE A 395 -12.84 3.99 12.69
N LEU A 396 -13.83 3.10 12.83
CA LEU A 396 -15.00 3.31 13.69
C LEU A 396 -14.60 3.46 15.18
N THR A 397 -13.64 2.66 15.64
CA THR A 397 -13.17 2.76 17.03
C THR A 397 -12.43 4.08 17.26
N VAL A 398 -11.54 4.50 16.34
CA VAL A 398 -10.85 5.79 16.40
C VAL A 398 -11.86 6.94 16.38
N ALA A 399 -12.86 6.90 15.49
CA ALA A 399 -13.91 7.91 15.44
C ALA A 399 -14.70 8.01 16.76
N GLN A 400 -14.97 6.87 17.41
CA GLN A 400 -15.65 6.82 18.71
C GLN A 400 -14.78 7.33 19.88
N MET A 401 -13.44 7.24 19.78
CA MET A 401 -12.52 7.88 20.74
C MET A 401 -12.50 9.41 20.57
N SER A 402 -13.06 9.91 19.48
CA SER A 402 -13.28 11.32 19.18
C SER A 402 -12.02 12.21 19.22
N PRO A 403 -10.86 11.81 18.64
CA PRO A 403 -9.70 12.68 18.57
C PRO A 403 -10.01 13.95 17.79
N LYS A 404 -9.42 15.07 18.20
CA LYS A 404 -9.57 16.37 17.51
C LYS A 404 -9.05 16.31 16.08
N ARG A 405 -7.95 15.55 15.88
CA ARG A 405 -7.25 15.41 14.60
C ARG A 405 -6.86 13.95 14.36
N VAL A 406 -6.98 13.52 13.10
CA VAL A 406 -6.39 12.27 12.63
C VAL A 406 -5.43 12.60 11.49
N VAL A 407 -4.20 12.13 11.60
CA VAL A 407 -3.18 12.22 10.55
C VAL A 407 -3.05 10.85 9.91
N TYR A 408 -3.39 10.74 8.65
CA TYR A 408 -3.33 9.48 7.92
C TYR A 408 -2.17 9.51 6.93
N VAL A 409 -1.19 8.62 7.11
CA VAL A 409 -0.10 8.35 6.16
C VAL A 409 -0.47 7.13 5.35
N SER A 410 -0.32 7.17 4.03
CA SER A 410 -0.74 6.07 3.16
C SER A 410 0.19 5.88 1.98
N CYS A 411 0.51 4.63 1.69
CA CYS A 411 1.26 4.22 0.49
C CYS A 411 0.37 3.80 -0.70
N ASP A 412 -0.97 3.82 -0.55
CA ASP A 412 -1.91 3.46 -1.62
C ASP A 412 -3.10 4.44 -1.67
N PRO A 413 -3.20 5.28 -2.71
CA PRO A 413 -4.27 6.27 -2.83
C PRO A 413 -5.69 5.69 -2.88
N ALA A 414 -5.87 4.47 -3.42
CA ALA A 414 -7.20 3.90 -3.57
C ALA A 414 -7.78 3.41 -2.23
N THR A 415 -6.95 2.73 -1.42
CA THR A 415 -7.35 2.33 -0.06
C THR A 415 -7.49 3.53 0.86
N LEU A 416 -6.61 4.53 0.73
CA LEU A 416 -6.75 5.80 1.43
C LEU A 416 -8.12 6.44 1.16
N ALA A 417 -8.49 6.58 -0.11
CA ALA A 417 -9.74 7.22 -0.51
C ALA A 417 -10.98 6.53 0.10
N ARG A 418 -11.02 5.19 0.11
CA ARG A 418 -12.04 4.39 0.79
C ARG A 418 -12.09 4.69 2.30
N ASP A 419 -10.93 4.74 2.94
CA ASP A 419 -10.84 4.93 4.38
C ASP A 419 -11.25 6.37 4.78
N LEU A 420 -10.92 7.35 3.95
CA LEU A 420 -11.37 8.74 4.15
C LEU A 420 -12.90 8.88 4.06
N GLU A 421 -13.55 8.19 3.13
CA GLU A 421 -15.02 8.16 3.02
C GLU A 421 -15.65 7.65 4.33
N ILE A 422 -15.08 6.60 4.94
CA ILE A 422 -15.56 6.06 6.21
C ILE A 422 -15.36 7.09 7.34
N PHE A 423 -14.22 7.78 7.41
CA PHE A 423 -13.99 8.83 8.40
C PHE A 423 -14.99 9.99 8.23
N GLU A 424 -15.23 10.47 7.00
CA GLU A 424 -16.20 11.56 6.76
C GLU A 424 -17.62 11.15 7.16
N SER A 425 -18.00 9.91 6.89
CA SER A 425 -19.29 9.35 7.34
C SER A 425 -19.42 9.23 8.87
N ASN A 426 -18.29 9.33 9.59
CA ASN A 426 -18.25 9.22 11.06
C ASN A 426 -17.83 10.51 11.77
N GLY A 427 -18.15 11.67 11.18
CA GLY A 427 -18.02 12.98 11.83
C GLY A 427 -16.65 13.63 11.72
N TYR A 428 -15.82 13.20 10.76
CA TYR A 428 -14.57 13.85 10.40
C TYR A 428 -14.70 14.55 9.06
N LYS A 429 -13.84 15.51 8.81
CA LYS A 429 -13.68 16.16 7.51
C LYS A 429 -12.24 16.09 7.08
N THR A 430 -12.02 15.63 5.86
CA THR A 430 -10.74 15.76 5.15
C THR A 430 -10.44 17.25 4.95
N LYS A 431 -9.33 17.73 5.49
CA LYS A 431 -8.92 19.15 5.42
C LYS A 431 -7.87 19.35 4.37
N GLU A 432 -6.77 18.63 4.47
CA GLU A 432 -5.61 18.79 3.61
C GLU A 432 -5.10 17.43 3.15
N VAL A 433 -4.68 17.35 1.89
CA VAL A 433 -4.09 16.15 1.29
C VAL A 433 -2.78 16.54 0.64
N THR A 434 -1.68 15.97 1.09
CA THR A 434 -0.33 16.21 0.57
C THR A 434 0.27 14.93 0.02
N PRO A 435 0.44 14.78 -1.29
CA PRO A 435 1.22 13.69 -1.87
C PRO A 435 2.72 13.84 -1.57
N CYS A 436 3.45 12.73 -1.50
CA CYS A 436 4.91 12.73 -1.31
C CYS A 436 5.56 11.68 -2.21
N ASP A 437 6.56 12.08 -2.98
CA ASP A 437 7.34 11.17 -3.80
C ASP A 437 8.44 10.50 -2.97
N MET A 438 8.05 9.48 -2.21
CA MET A 438 8.97 8.64 -1.43
C MET A 438 9.84 7.75 -2.32
N PHE A 439 9.35 7.36 -3.49
CA PHE A 439 9.98 6.35 -4.36
C PHE A 439 10.14 6.87 -5.79
N PRO A 440 11.04 7.84 -6.04
CA PRO A 440 11.33 8.31 -7.40
C PRO A 440 11.60 7.17 -8.38
N ARG A 441 11.26 7.39 -9.65
CA ARG A 441 11.38 6.43 -10.77
C ARG A 441 10.46 5.21 -10.68
N THR A 442 9.56 5.17 -9.68
CA THR A 442 8.56 4.10 -9.52
C THR A 442 7.14 4.66 -9.52
N ALA A 443 6.15 3.80 -9.74
CA ALA A 443 4.75 4.21 -9.72
C ALA A 443 4.17 4.46 -8.31
N HIS A 444 4.96 4.28 -7.25
CA HIS A 444 4.48 4.44 -5.88
C HIS A 444 4.47 5.91 -5.46
N VAL A 445 3.46 6.28 -4.68
CA VAL A 445 3.32 7.60 -4.06
C VAL A 445 2.81 7.41 -2.64
N GLU A 446 3.41 8.15 -1.70
CA GLU A 446 2.91 8.29 -0.34
C GLU A 446 2.00 9.51 -0.26
N THR A 447 1.12 9.52 0.73
CA THR A 447 0.19 10.65 0.94
C THR A 447 0.00 10.88 2.42
N VAL A 448 0.06 12.14 2.86
CA VAL A 448 -0.31 12.54 4.22
C VAL A 448 -1.62 13.32 4.16
N VAL A 449 -2.58 12.94 4.99
CA VAL A 449 -3.90 13.57 5.06
C VAL A 449 -4.18 14.05 6.48
N LEU A 450 -4.67 15.27 6.58
CA LEU A 450 -5.24 15.81 7.81
C LEU A 450 -6.76 15.65 7.79
N LEU A 451 -7.28 14.92 8.78
CA LEU A 451 -8.70 14.90 9.09
C LEU A 451 -8.94 15.65 10.41
N SER A 452 -9.97 16.47 10.45
CA SER A 452 -10.40 17.17 11.65
C SER A 452 -11.81 16.73 12.05
N GLN A 453 -12.01 16.55 13.34
CA GLN A 453 -13.34 16.32 13.87
C GLN A 453 -14.24 17.53 13.57
N LEU A 454 -15.44 17.29 13.06
CA LEU A 454 -16.44 18.34 12.89
C LEU A 454 -16.87 18.80 14.28
N LYS A 455 -16.72 20.09 14.59
CA LYS A 455 -17.01 20.70 15.89
C LYS A 455 -18.49 20.70 16.28
N GLN A 456 -19.33 19.98 15.57
CA GLN A 456 -20.72 19.70 15.93
C GLN A 456 -21.15 18.42 15.21
N LYS A 457 -21.49 17.34 15.96
CA LYS A 457 -22.76 16.72 15.65
C LYS A 457 -23.77 17.86 15.68
N PRO A 458 -24.67 18.01 14.70
CA PRO A 458 -25.77 18.91 14.89
C PRO A 458 -26.60 18.36 16.08
N ASP A 459 -26.34 18.87 17.28
CA ASP A 459 -27.23 18.69 18.44
C ASP A 459 -28.51 19.48 18.27
N ASP A 460 -28.61 20.25 17.20
CA ASP A 460 -29.82 20.91 16.76
C ASP A 460 -30.56 20.05 15.72
N TYR A 461 -31.18 18.96 16.18
CA TYR A 461 -32.43 18.57 15.57
C TYR A 461 -33.40 19.69 15.91
N ILE A 462 -33.63 20.60 14.97
CA ILE A 462 -34.86 21.40 14.98
C ILE A 462 -35.96 20.37 14.81
N ASN A 463 -36.63 19.99 15.90
CA ASN A 463 -37.88 19.30 15.85
C ASN A 463 -38.90 20.29 15.24
N VAL A 464 -38.95 20.31 13.91
CA VAL A 464 -40.05 20.95 13.20
C VAL A 464 -41.21 20.00 13.36
N THR A 465 -42.04 20.25 14.37
CA THR A 465 -43.36 19.65 14.43
C THR A 465 -44.17 20.32 13.33
N ILE A 466 -44.22 19.69 12.17
CA ILE A 466 -45.18 20.09 11.11
C ILE A 466 -46.48 19.42 11.51
N GLU A 467 -47.45 20.19 11.98
CA GLU A 467 -48.85 19.77 12.03
C GLU A 467 -49.29 19.61 10.57
N LEU A 468 -49.42 18.34 10.15
CA LEU A 468 -49.88 17.93 8.83
C LEU A 468 -51.44 17.89 8.83
N ASP A 469 -52.07 19.05 8.90
CA ASP A 469 -53.40 19.20 8.36
C ASP A 469 -53.25 19.76 6.93
N ASP A 470 -53.67 18.96 5.93
CA ASP A 470 -53.71 19.29 4.49
C ASP A 470 -52.40 19.17 3.66
N VAL A 471 -51.72 18.02 3.70
CA VAL A 471 -50.86 17.62 2.57
C VAL A 471 -51.15 16.17 2.19
N ASP A 472 -51.66 15.98 0.99
CA ASP A 472 -51.76 14.68 0.33
C ASP A 472 -50.40 13.96 0.34
N ILE A 473 -50.29 12.88 1.12
CA ILE A 473 -49.10 12.05 1.18
C ILE A 473 -49.07 11.14 -0.05
N THR A 474 -48.46 11.60 -1.13
CA THR A 474 -48.02 10.73 -2.20
C THR A 474 -46.61 10.21 -1.86
N SER A 475 -46.60 8.96 -1.36
CA SER A 475 -45.51 7.97 -1.42
C SER A 475 -44.05 8.43 -1.15
N ALA A 476 -43.67 8.57 0.13
CA ALA A 476 -42.32 8.24 0.57
C ALA A 476 -42.35 6.77 1.01
N GLU A 477 -42.03 5.85 0.10
CA GLU A 477 -41.95 4.41 0.36
C GLU A 477 -40.84 4.09 1.38
N THR A 478 -41.24 3.61 2.55
CA THR A 478 -40.37 2.91 3.49
C THR A 478 -39.96 1.57 2.84
N LYS A 479 -38.81 1.52 2.15
CA LYS A 479 -38.28 0.29 1.53
C LYS A 479 -37.58 -0.54 2.60
N ALA A 480 -38.25 -1.58 3.12
CA ALA A 480 -37.58 -2.55 3.99
C ALA A 480 -36.39 -3.21 3.28
N THR A 481 -35.29 -3.34 4.00
CA THR A 481 -34.07 -4.01 3.52
C THR A 481 -34.27 -5.52 3.37
N TYR A 482 -33.43 -6.18 2.57
CA TYR A 482 -33.49 -7.64 2.41
C TYR A 482 -33.28 -8.38 3.74
N ASP A 483 -32.49 -7.83 4.64
CA ASP A 483 -32.18 -8.47 5.93
C ASP A 483 -33.33 -8.32 6.92
N GLU A 484 -34.08 -7.20 6.90
CA GLU A 484 -35.32 -7.03 7.66
C GLU A 484 -36.40 -8.00 7.20
N ILE A 485 -36.55 -8.21 5.88
CA ILE A 485 -37.48 -9.19 5.33
C ILE A 485 -37.10 -10.62 5.76
N LYS A 486 -35.82 -11.00 5.69
CA LYS A 486 -35.34 -12.32 6.15
C LYS A 486 -35.60 -12.53 7.65
N LYS A 487 -35.34 -11.50 8.45
CA LYS A 487 -35.53 -11.53 9.89
C LYS A 487 -37.01 -11.76 10.22
N TYR A 488 -37.89 -10.97 9.61
CA TYR A 488 -39.34 -11.10 9.79
C TYR A 488 -39.84 -12.50 9.41
N VAL A 489 -39.45 -13.00 8.22
CA VAL A 489 -39.82 -14.36 7.75
C VAL A 489 -39.34 -15.44 8.72
N ALA A 490 -38.14 -15.35 9.24
CA ALA A 490 -37.61 -16.32 10.20
C ALA A 490 -38.36 -16.28 11.54
N GLU A 491 -38.70 -15.11 12.05
CA GLU A 491 -39.38 -14.93 13.33
C GLU A 491 -40.85 -15.39 13.28
N HIS A 492 -41.55 -15.20 12.15
CA HIS A 492 -42.97 -15.51 12.02
C HIS A 492 -43.30 -16.84 11.33
N ASN A 493 -42.29 -17.52 10.75
CA ASN A 493 -42.45 -18.77 10.01
C ASN A 493 -41.48 -19.87 10.51
N ALA A 494 -41.50 -20.17 11.81
CA ALA A 494 -40.78 -21.27 12.46
C ALA A 494 -39.27 -21.39 12.06
N GLY A 495 -38.59 -20.24 11.91
CA GLY A 495 -37.17 -20.21 11.53
C GLY A 495 -36.90 -20.38 10.02
N MET A 496 -37.90 -20.17 9.18
CA MET A 496 -37.77 -20.30 7.72
C MET A 496 -36.68 -19.37 7.17
N LYS A 497 -35.76 -19.93 6.36
CA LYS A 497 -34.70 -19.17 5.70
C LYS A 497 -35.05 -18.87 4.25
N VAL A 498 -35.02 -17.61 3.86
CA VAL A 498 -35.22 -17.14 2.48
C VAL A 498 -33.94 -16.47 1.94
N SER A 499 -33.70 -16.63 0.64
CA SER A 499 -32.53 -16.04 -0.02
C SER A 499 -32.87 -14.69 -0.66
N ASN A 500 -31.83 -13.85 -0.90
CA ASN A 500 -32.01 -12.59 -1.62
C ASN A 500 -32.60 -12.79 -3.02
N LEU A 501 -32.30 -13.91 -3.66
CA LEU A 501 -32.86 -14.29 -4.96
C LEU A 501 -34.38 -14.45 -4.88
N TYR A 502 -34.88 -15.19 -3.88
CA TYR A 502 -36.32 -15.39 -3.70
C TYR A 502 -37.04 -14.09 -3.34
N ILE A 503 -36.48 -13.29 -2.45
CA ILE A 503 -37.05 -11.97 -2.12
C ILE A 503 -37.12 -11.07 -3.38
N SER A 504 -36.08 -11.07 -4.22
CA SER A 504 -36.08 -10.27 -5.45
C SER A 504 -37.09 -10.78 -6.50
N GLN A 505 -37.34 -12.10 -6.57
CA GLN A 505 -38.35 -12.68 -7.44
C GLN A 505 -39.75 -12.30 -7.00
N VAL A 506 -40.03 -12.37 -5.70
CA VAL A 506 -41.34 -12.01 -5.13
C VAL A 506 -41.57 -10.49 -5.24
N LYS A 507 -40.60 -9.66 -4.91
CA LYS A 507 -40.70 -8.18 -5.11
C LYS A 507 -41.09 -7.83 -6.55
N ARG A 508 -40.46 -8.47 -7.57
CA ARG A 508 -40.80 -8.25 -8.98
C ARG A 508 -42.23 -8.70 -9.32
N LYS A 509 -42.68 -9.84 -8.77
CA LYS A 509 -44.06 -10.33 -8.96
C LYS A 509 -45.08 -9.34 -8.37
N CYS A 510 -44.73 -8.70 -7.26
CA CYS A 510 -45.59 -7.69 -6.59
C CYS A 510 -45.40 -6.28 -7.18
N GLY A 511 -44.74 -6.10 -8.32
CA GLY A 511 -44.58 -4.81 -8.97
C GLY A 511 -43.57 -3.86 -8.33
N ILE A 512 -42.75 -4.32 -7.36
CA ILE A 512 -41.74 -3.51 -6.68
C ILE A 512 -40.45 -3.49 -7.52
N GLU A 513 -39.93 -2.31 -7.82
CA GLU A 513 -38.64 -2.14 -8.50
C GLU A 513 -37.50 -2.68 -7.67
N VAL A 514 -36.70 -3.60 -8.25
CA VAL A 514 -35.50 -4.15 -7.62
C VAL A 514 -34.27 -3.69 -8.40
N GLY A 515 -33.23 -3.24 -7.70
CA GLY A 515 -31.97 -2.81 -8.29
C GLY A 515 -31.35 -3.88 -9.21
N LYS A 516 -30.58 -3.44 -10.20
CA LYS A 516 -29.90 -4.35 -11.16
C LYS A 516 -28.90 -5.24 -10.41
N ASN A 517 -29.08 -6.56 -10.55
CA ASN A 517 -28.18 -7.54 -9.96
C ASN A 517 -26.90 -7.62 -10.80
N TYR A 518 -25.74 -7.25 -10.24
CA TYR A 518 -24.44 -7.28 -10.94
C TYR A 518 -23.86 -8.70 -11.08
N ASN A 519 -24.41 -9.72 -10.41
CA ASN A 519 -24.03 -11.12 -10.52
C ASN A 519 -25.00 -11.86 -11.45
N LEU A 520 -24.89 -11.64 -12.74
CA LEU A 520 -25.57 -12.44 -13.75
C LEU A 520 -24.86 -13.81 -13.89
N PRO A 521 -25.61 -14.94 -14.07
CA PRO A 521 -25.00 -16.23 -14.33
C PRO A 521 -24.19 -16.22 -15.63
N LYS A 522 -23.09 -16.95 -15.63
CA LYS A 522 -22.11 -17.00 -16.74
C LYS A 522 -22.64 -17.63 -18.05
N ASN A 523 -23.81 -18.28 -18.03
CA ASN A 523 -24.48 -18.88 -19.20
C ASN A 523 -25.94 -18.42 -19.24
N GLU A 524 -26.39 -17.96 -20.40
CA GLU A 524 -27.77 -17.50 -20.65
C GLU A 524 -28.83 -18.60 -20.51
N ASP A 525 -28.46 -19.88 -20.54
CA ASP A 525 -29.35 -21.03 -20.40
C ASP A 525 -29.46 -21.64 -19.00
N SER A 526 -28.87 -20.99 -17.96
CA SER A 526 -28.99 -21.49 -16.59
C SER A 526 -30.37 -21.15 -16.01
N ARG A 527 -31.25 -22.15 -15.87
CA ARG A 527 -32.53 -22.05 -15.16
C ARG A 527 -32.27 -21.60 -13.72
N GLN A 528 -32.65 -20.40 -13.36
CA GLN A 528 -32.63 -19.95 -11.97
C GLN A 528 -33.70 -20.71 -11.17
N PRO A 529 -33.39 -21.18 -9.93
CA PRO A 529 -34.38 -21.81 -9.08
C PRO A 529 -35.52 -20.82 -8.78
N GLN A 530 -36.76 -21.24 -8.98
CA GLN A 530 -37.95 -20.47 -8.65
C GLN A 530 -38.20 -20.53 -7.14
N CYS A 531 -38.79 -19.45 -6.59
CA CYS A 531 -39.18 -19.40 -5.20
C CYS A 531 -40.29 -20.45 -4.92
N PRO A 532 -40.11 -21.36 -3.95
CA PRO A 532 -41.18 -22.26 -3.51
C PRO A 532 -42.38 -21.50 -2.96
N GLU A 533 -43.59 -22.01 -3.17
CA GLU A 533 -44.85 -21.37 -2.80
C GLU A 533 -44.97 -21.02 -1.30
N ASP A 534 -44.44 -21.88 -0.43
CA ASP A 534 -44.41 -21.66 1.01
C ASP A 534 -43.55 -20.46 1.39
N LYS A 535 -42.40 -20.31 0.73
CA LYS A 535 -41.49 -19.17 0.91
C LYS A 535 -42.01 -17.89 0.24
N GLU A 536 -42.66 -18.04 -0.89
CA GLU A 536 -43.31 -16.92 -1.58
C GLU A 536 -44.35 -16.27 -0.67
N ARG A 537 -45.24 -17.06 -0.06
CA ARG A 537 -46.26 -16.57 0.91
C ARG A 537 -45.63 -15.84 2.09
N ALA A 538 -44.62 -16.45 2.71
CA ALA A 538 -43.94 -15.83 3.85
C ALA A 538 -43.24 -14.51 3.49
N ILE A 539 -42.71 -14.38 2.26
CA ILE A 539 -42.13 -13.12 1.79
C ILE A 539 -43.22 -12.09 1.49
N VAL A 540 -44.36 -12.48 0.93
CA VAL A 540 -45.50 -11.59 0.70
C VAL A 540 -46.01 -11.02 2.02
N GLU A 541 -46.23 -11.85 3.05
CA GLU A 541 -46.62 -11.42 4.40
C GLU A 541 -45.62 -10.39 4.99
N ALA A 542 -44.29 -10.62 4.77
CA ALA A 542 -43.30 -9.66 5.19
C ALA A 542 -43.39 -8.33 4.43
N LEU A 543 -43.66 -8.36 3.11
CA LEU A 543 -43.81 -7.14 2.30
C LEU A 543 -45.08 -6.35 2.69
N GLU A 544 -46.16 -7.04 3.05
CA GLU A 544 -47.41 -6.43 3.59
C GLU A 544 -47.15 -5.77 4.97
N HIS A 545 -46.46 -6.51 5.86
CA HIS A 545 -46.08 -5.99 7.18
C HIS A 545 -45.28 -4.67 7.08
N PHE A 546 -44.34 -4.62 6.15
CA PHE A 546 -43.54 -3.42 5.90
C PHE A 546 -44.26 -2.41 5.00
N LYS A 547 -45.52 -2.59 4.71
CA LYS A 547 -46.35 -1.71 3.86
C LYS A 547 -45.77 -1.44 2.47
N MET A 548 -45.02 -2.43 1.93
CA MET A 548 -44.46 -2.35 0.59
C MET A 548 -45.43 -2.76 -0.50
N ILE A 549 -46.52 -3.47 -0.13
CA ILE A 549 -47.67 -3.85 -0.96
C ILE A 549 -48.95 -3.67 -0.12
N GLN A 550 -50.09 -3.41 -0.77
CA GLN A 550 -51.40 -3.34 -0.08
C GLN A 550 -51.94 -4.74 0.19
N GLN A 551 -52.57 -4.95 1.34
CA GLN A 551 -53.35 -6.18 1.63
C GLN A 551 -54.51 -6.25 0.67
N GLU A 552 -54.65 -7.38 -0.08
CA GLU A 552 -55.89 -7.65 -0.81
C GLU A 552 -57.04 -8.04 0.12
#